data_f0520bcd079b41ac06195cbe233dbb07
#
_entry.id   f0520bcd079b41ac06195cbe233dbb07
#
_cell.length_a   1.000
_cell.length_b   1.000
_cell.length_c   1.000
_cell.angle_alpha   90.00
_cell.angle_beta   90.00
_cell.angle_gamma   90.00
#
_symmetry.space_group_name_H-M   'P 1'
#
loop_
_entity.id
_entity.type
_entity.pdbx_description
1 polymer ?
#
loop_
_entity_poly.entity_id
_entity_poly.type
_entity_poly.pdbx_seq_one_letter_code
_entity_poly.pdbx_strand_id
1 'polypeptide(L)'
;AHLLVKRLGLDQAINEQLDLLKVHLPYHESDHILNIAYNLLAGNSRLEHLELLRNDEGYLDALGATRIPDPTTAGDFCRRFDVGRIDTLQELFNDARVRVWSEQPAEFFAVATIDVDGTTVETTGECKQGMDINYKNQWGYKVQAVTLANTGEPLHVVNRPGNRPSHEEAAAFLDRAVALCRRAGFQQVRLRGDTDFSRRASRPVAERRREGCVRYPGDAEPVRSRGESAAKRLERAIEASQVRREDRTSAAADECQAAGRGGAE
;
A
#
# COMPACT_ATOMS: atom_id res chain seq x y z
N ALA A 1 -9.84 -12.66 -5.73
CA ALA A 1 -8.44 -12.39 -5.31
C ALA A 1 -7.68 -13.68 -5.07
N HIS A 2 -8.15 -14.62 -4.23
CA HIS A 2 -7.43 -15.85 -3.87
C HIS A 2 -7.02 -16.70 -5.09
N LEU A 3 -7.95 -16.95 -6.02
CA LEU A 3 -7.65 -17.71 -7.25
C LEU A 3 -6.58 -17.03 -8.11
N LEU A 4 -6.54 -15.70 -8.14
CA LEU A 4 -5.50 -14.96 -8.85
C LEU A 4 -4.14 -15.14 -8.18
N VAL A 5 -4.07 -15.06 -6.86
CA VAL A 5 -2.85 -15.33 -6.08
C VAL A 5 -2.29 -16.71 -6.39
N LYS A 6 -3.15 -17.74 -6.39
CA LYS A 6 -2.75 -19.12 -6.74
C LYS A 6 -2.27 -19.23 -8.19
N ARG A 7 -2.98 -18.60 -9.13
CA ARG A 7 -2.60 -18.61 -10.56
C ARG A 7 -1.26 -17.91 -10.82
N LEU A 8 -0.95 -16.85 -10.06
CA LEU A 8 0.32 -16.15 -10.14
C LEU A 8 1.45 -16.85 -9.37
N GLY A 9 1.15 -17.88 -8.56
CA GLY A 9 2.12 -18.52 -7.67
C GLY A 9 2.69 -17.57 -6.62
N LEU A 10 1.95 -16.51 -6.24
CA LEU A 10 2.43 -15.50 -5.32
C LEU A 10 2.60 -16.04 -3.90
N ASP A 11 1.73 -16.94 -3.45
CA ASP A 11 1.84 -17.63 -2.18
C ASP A 11 3.11 -18.48 -2.07
N GLN A 12 3.43 -19.21 -3.13
CA GLN A 12 4.66 -20.00 -3.19
C GLN A 12 5.90 -19.10 -3.18
N ALA A 13 5.92 -18.05 -4.01
CA ALA A 13 7.03 -17.11 -4.08
C ALA A 13 7.27 -16.41 -2.74
N ILE A 14 6.21 -16.07 -1.99
CA ILE A 14 6.33 -15.52 -0.63
C ILE A 14 7.01 -16.51 0.30
N ASN A 15 6.56 -17.77 0.32
CA ASN A 15 7.09 -18.80 1.20
C ASN A 15 8.54 -19.20 0.87
N GLU A 16 8.94 -19.08 -0.40
CA GLU A 16 10.30 -19.41 -0.84
C GLU A 16 11.32 -18.30 -0.56
N GLN A 17 10.89 -17.04 -0.56
CA GLN A 17 11.80 -15.89 -0.48
C GLN A 17 11.77 -15.14 0.85
N LEU A 18 10.73 -15.33 1.66
CA LEU A 18 10.66 -14.77 3.00
C LEU A 18 10.94 -15.86 4.05
N ASP A 19 11.92 -15.61 4.89
CA ASP A 19 12.29 -16.46 6.03
C ASP A 19 12.06 -15.66 7.32
N LEU A 20 10.80 -15.60 7.76
CA LEU A 20 10.36 -14.87 8.95
C LEU A 20 9.96 -15.80 10.11
N LEU A 21 9.52 -17.01 9.77
CA LEU A 21 9.01 -17.97 10.72
C LEU A 21 10.05 -19.05 11.00
N LYS A 22 10.31 -19.34 12.28
CA LYS A 22 11.13 -20.49 12.69
C LYS A 22 10.40 -21.82 12.55
N VAL A 23 9.09 -21.78 12.61
CA VAL A 23 8.19 -22.94 12.53
C VAL A 23 7.04 -22.55 11.61
N HIS A 24 6.82 -23.35 10.58
CA HIS A 24 5.82 -23.10 9.53
C HIS A 24 4.48 -23.83 9.79
N LEU A 25 4.24 -24.26 10.99
CA LEU A 25 2.99 -24.86 11.42
C LEU A 25 2.36 -24.05 12.55
N PRO A 26 1.09 -23.71 12.48
CA PRO A 26 0.13 -24.12 11.44
C PRO A 26 0.09 -23.22 10.20
N TYR A 27 0.92 -22.18 10.11
CA TYR A 27 0.86 -21.15 9.08
C TYR A 27 2.24 -20.92 8.47
N HIS A 28 2.25 -20.58 7.17
CA HIS A 28 3.39 -20.08 6.42
C HIS A 28 3.36 -18.55 6.32
N GLU A 29 4.43 -17.96 5.81
CA GLU A 29 4.55 -16.51 5.59
C GLU A 29 3.43 -15.97 4.71
N SER A 30 3.08 -16.69 3.64
CA SER A 30 2.00 -16.31 2.73
C SER A 30 0.65 -16.26 3.42
N ASP A 31 0.38 -17.15 4.38
CA ASP A 31 -0.89 -17.19 5.11
C ASP A 31 -1.08 -15.88 5.90
N HIS A 32 -0.03 -15.38 6.54
CA HIS A 32 -0.08 -14.12 7.27
C HIS A 32 -0.25 -12.91 6.37
N ILE A 33 0.57 -12.81 5.29
CA ILE A 33 0.55 -11.68 4.36
C ILE A 33 -0.78 -11.61 3.64
N LEU A 34 -1.24 -12.73 3.09
CA LEU A 34 -2.48 -12.79 2.34
C LEU A 34 -3.71 -12.62 3.23
N ASN A 35 -3.66 -13.11 4.47
CA ASN A 35 -4.71 -12.88 5.45
C ASN A 35 -4.93 -11.38 5.70
N ILE A 36 -3.84 -10.62 5.89
CA ILE A 36 -3.91 -9.15 6.05
C ILE A 36 -4.45 -8.49 4.77
N ALA A 37 -3.95 -8.92 3.59
CA ALA A 37 -4.40 -8.39 2.31
C ALA A 37 -5.89 -8.66 2.06
N TYR A 38 -6.36 -9.86 2.33
CA TYR A 38 -7.77 -10.23 2.17
C TYR A 38 -8.68 -9.54 3.19
N ASN A 39 -8.19 -9.31 4.41
CA ASN A 39 -8.89 -8.50 5.40
C ASN A 39 -9.16 -7.08 4.88
N LEU A 40 -8.15 -6.45 4.25
CA LEU A 40 -8.32 -5.14 3.60
C LEU A 40 -9.29 -5.20 2.41
N LEU A 41 -9.20 -6.24 1.57
CA LEU A 41 -10.10 -6.44 0.43
C LEU A 41 -11.55 -6.67 0.85
N ALA A 42 -11.78 -7.28 2.03
CA ALA A 42 -13.10 -7.42 2.62
C ALA A 42 -13.65 -6.08 3.18
N GLY A 43 -12.94 -4.98 3.02
CA GLY A 43 -13.34 -3.66 3.50
C GLY A 43 -12.98 -3.37 4.95
N ASN A 44 -12.21 -4.23 5.58
CA ASN A 44 -11.76 -4.07 6.94
C ASN A 44 -10.50 -3.19 6.98
N SER A 45 -10.27 -2.48 8.09
CA SER A 45 -9.17 -1.51 8.23
C SER A 45 -8.25 -1.77 9.42
N ARG A 46 -8.51 -2.81 10.20
CA ARG A 46 -7.74 -3.17 11.41
C ARG A 46 -7.49 -4.66 11.47
N LEU A 47 -6.42 -5.06 12.14
CA LEU A 47 -6.11 -6.47 12.37
C LEU A 47 -7.17 -7.15 13.23
N GLU A 48 -7.79 -6.44 14.17
CA GLU A 48 -8.85 -6.98 15.04
C GLU A 48 -10.06 -7.52 14.24
N HIS A 49 -10.29 -7.00 13.03
CA HIS A 49 -11.36 -7.49 12.15
C HIS A 49 -11.09 -8.89 11.59
N LEU A 50 -9.86 -9.39 11.67
CA LEU A 50 -9.55 -10.79 11.34
C LEU A 50 -10.34 -11.76 12.21
N GLU A 51 -10.72 -11.35 13.45
CA GLU A 51 -11.55 -12.18 14.33
C GLU A 51 -12.93 -12.46 13.73
N LEU A 52 -13.48 -11.53 12.97
CA LEU A 52 -14.76 -11.73 12.26
C LEU A 52 -14.60 -12.74 11.11
N LEU A 53 -13.51 -12.62 10.34
CA LEU A 53 -13.25 -13.47 9.17
C LEU A 53 -12.89 -14.90 9.58
N ARG A 54 -12.20 -15.10 10.72
CA ARG A 54 -11.82 -16.44 11.19
C ARG A 54 -12.99 -17.27 11.71
N ASN A 55 -14.11 -16.63 12.01
CA ASN A 55 -15.35 -17.25 12.46
C ASN A 55 -16.41 -17.31 11.35
N ASP A 56 -16.06 -16.91 10.13
CA ASP A 56 -16.93 -16.96 8.96
C ASP A 56 -16.61 -18.20 8.11
N GLU A 57 -17.47 -19.21 8.19
CA GLU A 57 -17.29 -20.48 7.45
C GLU A 57 -17.26 -20.25 5.94
N GLY A 58 -18.11 -19.35 5.40
CA GLY A 58 -18.14 -19.06 3.97
C GLY A 58 -16.84 -18.39 3.49
N TYR A 59 -16.23 -17.56 4.34
CA TYR A 59 -14.93 -16.98 4.04
C TYR A 59 -13.81 -18.04 4.05
N LEU A 60 -13.79 -18.92 5.07
CA LEU A 60 -12.81 -20.00 5.16
C LEU A 60 -12.92 -20.99 4.00
N ASP A 61 -14.14 -21.37 3.63
CA ASP A 61 -14.41 -22.24 2.48
C ASP A 61 -13.92 -21.61 1.17
N ALA A 62 -14.16 -20.31 0.98
CA ALA A 62 -13.68 -19.58 -0.20
C ALA A 62 -12.15 -19.52 -0.32
N LEU A 63 -11.43 -19.65 0.80
CA LEU A 63 -9.97 -19.77 0.85
C LEU A 63 -9.48 -21.23 0.78
N GLY A 64 -10.36 -22.21 0.95
CA GLY A 64 -9.99 -23.61 1.17
C GLY A 64 -9.20 -23.83 2.46
N ALA A 65 -9.45 -23.01 3.47
CA ALA A 65 -8.75 -23.02 4.74
C ALA A 65 -9.66 -23.46 5.90
N THR A 66 -9.13 -24.27 6.81
CA THR A 66 -9.86 -24.63 8.04
C THR A 66 -9.73 -23.57 9.13
N ARG A 67 -8.69 -22.74 9.05
CA ARG A 67 -8.42 -21.63 9.97
C ARG A 67 -7.46 -20.61 9.34
N ILE A 68 -7.48 -19.39 9.86
CA ILE A 68 -6.55 -18.32 9.51
C ILE A 68 -5.89 -17.77 10.77
N PRO A 69 -4.74 -17.07 10.65
CA PRO A 69 -4.09 -16.41 11.79
C PRO A 69 -5.04 -15.43 12.49
N ASP A 70 -5.02 -15.47 13.82
CA ASP A 70 -5.75 -14.50 14.64
C ASP A 70 -5.07 -13.12 14.65
N PRO A 71 -5.76 -12.06 15.14
CA PRO A 71 -5.22 -10.70 15.15
C PRO A 71 -3.89 -10.55 15.87
N THR A 72 -3.70 -11.24 16.99
CA THR A 72 -2.46 -11.17 17.79
C THR A 72 -1.31 -11.80 17.03
N THR A 73 -1.52 -13.00 16.51
CA THR A 73 -0.55 -13.72 15.66
C THR A 73 -0.17 -12.93 14.43
N ALA A 74 -1.14 -12.28 13.74
CA ALA A 74 -0.87 -11.42 12.61
C ALA A 74 -0.05 -10.17 13.01
N GLY A 75 -0.34 -9.58 14.16
CA GLY A 75 0.43 -8.45 14.69
C GLY A 75 1.86 -8.83 15.05
N ASP A 76 2.08 -9.99 15.67
CA ASP A 76 3.41 -10.50 15.99
C ASP A 76 4.23 -10.83 14.75
N PHE A 77 3.58 -11.35 13.71
CA PHE A 77 4.22 -11.58 12.42
C PHE A 77 4.70 -10.26 11.79
N CYS A 78 3.88 -9.20 11.80
CA CYS A 78 4.28 -7.90 11.27
C CYS A 78 5.53 -7.32 11.94
N ARG A 79 5.75 -7.59 13.24
CA ARG A 79 6.93 -7.11 13.99
C ARG A 79 8.23 -7.80 13.62
N ARG A 80 8.20 -8.86 12.83
CA ARG A 80 9.39 -9.62 12.40
C ARG A 80 10.05 -9.04 11.16
N PHE A 81 9.38 -8.10 10.47
CA PHE A 81 9.93 -7.47 9.28
C PHE A 81 11.04 -6.48 9.63
N ASP A 82 12.13 -6.60 8.91
CA ASP A 82 13.16 -5.58 8.75
C ASP A 82 13.10 -4.94 7.36
N VAL A 83 13.93 -3.94 7.12
CA VAL A 83 13.96 -3.21 5.84
C VAL A 83 14.24 -4.14 4.65
N GLY A 84 15.16 -5.10 4.80
CA GLY A 84 15.51 -6.04 3.72
C GLY A 84 14.32 -6.95 3.36
N ARG A 85 13.59 -7.44 4.36
CA ARG A 85 12.41 -8.29 4.15
C ARG A 85 11.23 -7.52 3.57
N ILE A 86 11.08 -6.24 3.95
CA ILE A 86 10.08 -5.34 3.32
C ILE A 86 10.42 -5.15 1.85
N ASP A 87 11.69 -4.90 1.51
CA ASP A 87 12.13 -4.76 0.13
C ASP A 87 11.89 -6.05 -0.68
N THR A 88 12.23 -7.21 -0.11
CA THR A 88 11.94 -8.51 -0.74
C THR A 88 10.44 -8.66 -1.03
N LEU A 89 9.58 -8.36 -0.07
CA LEU A 89 8.13 -8.45 -0.25
C LEU A 89 7.63 -7.50 -1.36
N GLN A 90 8.15 -6.28 -1.43
CA GLN A 90 7.80 -5.34 -2.49
C GLN A 90 8.24 -5.84 -3.87
N GLU A 91 9.42 -6.43 -3.99
CA GLU A 91 9.88 -7.03 -5.26
C GLU A 91 9.04 -8.23 -5.67
N LEU A 92 8.61 -9.08 -4.74
CA LEU A 92 7.67 -10.17 -5.02
C LEU A 92 6.35 -9.66 -5.61
N PHE A 93 5.81 -8.58 -5.04
CA PHE A 93 4.61 -7.94 -5.60
C PHE A 93 4.87 -7.31 -6.97
N ASN A 94 6.05 -6.74 -7.18
CA ASN A 94 6.45 -6.18 -8.47
C ASN A 94 6.62 -7.27 -9.52
N ASP A 95 7.17 -8.42 -9.18
CA ASP A 95 7.29 -9.56 -10.08
C ASP A 95 5.92 -10.13 -10.48
N ALA A 96 5.01 -10.25 -9.53
CA ALA A 96 3.63 -10.64 -9.82
C ALA A 96 2.93 -9.61 -10.72
N ARG A 97 3.16 -8.31 -10.47
CA ARG A 97 2.65 -7.19 -11.28
C ARG A 97 3.15 -7.26 -12.72
N VAL A 98 4.44 -7.48 -12.94
CA VAL A 98 5.01 -7.60 -14.29
C VAL A 98 4.36 -8.75 -15.05
N ARG A 99 4.05 -9.88 -14.40
CA ARG A 99 3.30 -10.98 -15.03
C ARG A 99 1.88 -10.56 -15.43
N VAL A 100 1.18 -9.79 -14.59
CA VAL A 100 -0.16 -9.27 -14.92
C VAL A 100 -0.07 -8.23 -16.06
N TRP A 101 0.94 -7.38 -16.03
CA TRP A 101 1.14 -6.39 -17.09
C TRP A 101 1.48 -7.03 -18.43
N SER A 102 2.20 -8.16 -18.47
CA SER A 102 2.53 -8.84 -19.72
C SER A 102 1.31 -9.34 -20.51
N GLU A 103 0.16 -9.45 -19.86
CA GLU A 103 -1.12 -9.79 -20.50
C GLU A 103 -1.86 -8.56 -21.07
N GLN A 104 -1.30 -7.35 -20.90
CA GLN A 104 -1.92 -6.12 -21.38
C GLN A 104 -1.61 -5.89 -22.87
N PRO A 105 -2.47 -5.16 -23.60
CA PRO A 105 -2.22 -4.84 -25.00
C PRO A 105 -1.00 -3.92 -25.16
N ALA A 106 -0.42 -3.91 -26.36
CA ALA A 106 0.83 -3.18 -26.65
C ALA A 106 0.75 -1.67 -26.32
N GLU A 107 -0.42 -1.07 -26.45
CA GLU A 107 -0.67 0.34 -26.15
C GLU A 107 -0.45 0.67 -24.66
N PHE A 108 -0.66 -0.30 -23.78
CA PHE A 108 -0.39 -0.15 -22.34
C PHE A 108 1.08 0.22 -22.08
N PHE A 109 1.99 -0.32 -22.86
CA PHE A 109 3.43 -0.14 -22.70
C PHE A 109 4.00 1.09 -23.39
N ALA A 110 3.17 1.93 -24.03
CA ALA A 110 3.67 3.11 -24.73
C ALA A 110 4.36 4.10 -23.79
N VAL A 111 3.70 4.43 -22.67
CA VAL A 111 4.23 5.40 -21.68
C VAL A 111 3.85 4.98 -20.27
N ALA A 112 4.84 4.84 -19.40
CA ALA A 112 4.62 4.79 -17.95
C ALA A 112 4.73 6.20 -17.36
N THR A 113 3.74 6.65 -16.63
CA THR A 113 3.81 7.88 -15.83
C THR A 113 3.96 7.48 -14.36
N ILE A 114 5.07 7.83 -13.75
CA ILE A 114 5.38 7.52 -12.37
C ILE A 114 5.19 8.77 -11.53
N ASP A 115 4.34 8.68 -10.53
CA ASP A 115 4.12 9.71 -9.53
C ASP A 115 4.89 9.38 -8.26
N VAL A 116 5.48 10.40 -7.65
CA VAL A 116 6.02 10.33 -6.30
C VAL A 116 5.32 11.34 -5.42
N ASP A 117 4.80 10.87 -4.29
CA ASP A 117 4.11 11.70 -3.32
C ASP A 117 4.41 11.23 -1.90
N GLY A 118 4.35 12.16 -0.95
CA GLY A 118 4.55 11.89 0.47
C GLY A 118 3.36 12.35 1.29
N THR A 119 2.77 11.42 2.05
CA THR A 119 1.66 11.73 2.95
C THR A 119 2.05 11.57 4.41
N THR A 120 1.47 12.38 5.29
CA THR A 120 1.64 12.22 6.74
C THR A 120 0.56 11.30 7.28
N VAL A 121 0.96 10.26 8.01
CA VAL A 121 0.05 9.37 8.73
C VAL A 121 0.22 9.62 10.21
N GLU A 122 -0.76 10.29 10.81
CA GLU A 122 -0.77 10.60 12.24
C GLU A 122 -0.97 9.33 13.08
N THR A 123 -0.32 9.29 14.21
CA THR A 123 -0.49 8.22 15.19
C THR A 123 -0.30 8.74 16.59
N THR A 124 -1.05 8.20 17.56
CA THR A 124 -1.03 8.58 18.98
C THR A 124 -0.30 7.60 19.86
N GLY A 125 0.28 6.53 19.30
CA GLY A 125 0.94 5.49 20.09
C GLY A 125 2.36 5.88 20.49
N GLU A 126 2.59 6.21 21.75
CA GLU A 126 3.90 6.67 22.27
C GLU A 126 5.04 5.66 22.14
N CYS A 127 4.72 4.35 22.09
CA CYS A 127 5.70 3.26 21.97
C CYS A 127 5.95 2.78 20.54
N LYS A 128 5.45 3.48 19.53
CA LYS A 128 5.65 3.08 18.14
C LYS A 128 7.04 3.49 17.65
N GLN A 129 7.82 2.51 17.17
CA GLN A 129 9.15 2.78 16.65
C GLN A 129 9.11 3.61 15.36
N GLY A 130 10.07 4.51 15.20
CA GLY A 130 10.26 5.27 13.97
C GLY A 130 9.25 6.41 13.74
N MET A 131 8.35 6.68 14.66
CA MET A 131 7.53 7.89 14.56
C MET A 131 8.31 9.12 15.03
N ASP A 132 7.95 10.27 14.48
CA ASP A 132 8.53 11.56 14.86
C ASP A 132 7.52 12.69 14.61
N ILE A 133 7.84 13.87 15.12
CA ILE A 133 7.00 15.06 14.97
C ILE A 133 7.33 15.80 13.67
N ASN A 134 6.34 16.11 12.85
CA ASN A 134 6.53 16.88 11.64
C ASN A 134 6.55 18.40 11.94
N TYR A 135 6.83 19.22 10.92
CA TYR A 135 6.85 20.69 11.02
C TYR A 135 5.49 21.34 11.38
N LYS A 136 4.39 20.57 11.32
CA LYS A 136 3.05 20.99 11.76
C LYS A 136 2.73 20.55 13.19
N ASN A 137 3.69 20.08 13.95
CA ASN A 137 3.55 19.51 15.29
C ASN A 137 2.61 18.27 15.34
N GLN A 138 2.55 17.48 14.27
CA GLN A 138 1.80 16.24 14.23
C GLN A 138 2.75 15.06 14.42
N TRP A 139 2.44 14.20 15.38
CA TRP A 139 3.15 12.95 15.61
C TRP A 139 2.75 11.90 14.57
N GLY A 140 3.71 11.25 13.97
CA GLY A 140 3.39 10.19 13.02
C GLY A 140 4.54 9.79 12.11
N TYR A 141 4.15 9.28 10.95
CA TYR A 141 5.04 8.83 9.90
C TYR A 141 4.87 9.69 8.65
N LYS A 142 5.95 9.78 7.88
CA LYS A 142 5.93 10.35 6.53
C LYS A 142 6.01 9.20 5.53
N VAL A 143 4.86 8.70 5.10
CA VAL A 143 4.79 7.64 4.09
C VAL A 143 5.07 8.24 2.72
N GLN A 144 6.01 7.64 2.00
CA GLN A 144 6.28 7.99 0.61
C GLN A 144 5.80 6.87 -0.29
N ALA A 145 5.00 7.21 -1.29
CA ALA A 145 4.52 6.30 -2.30
C ALA A 145 5.06 6.70 -3.68
N VAL A 146 5.55 5.71 -4.40
CA VAL A 146 5.89 5.82 -5.82
C VAL A 146 4.88 4.98 -6.58
N THR A 147 4.07 5.60 -7.44
CA THR A 147 2.91 4.96 -8.07
C THR A 147 2.99 5.03 -9.59
N LEU A 148 2.48 4.01 -10.27
CA LEU A 148 2.18 4.08 -11.70
C LEU A 148 0.85 4.80 -11.88
N ALA A 149 0.90 6.05 -12.35
CA ALA A 149 -0.30 6.89 -12.50
C ALA A 149 -1.30 6.34 -13.53
N ASN A 150 -0.83 5.55 -14.49
CA ASN A 150 -1.68 4.92 -15.50
C ASN A 150 -2.76 4.03 -14.88
N THR A 151 -2.42 3.30 -13.83
CA THR A 151 -3.30 2.32 -13.16
C THR A 151 -3.61 2.71 -11.72
N GLY A 152 -2.85 3.65 -11.13
CA GLY A 152 -2.92 4.01 -9.72
C GLY A 152 -2.25 2.99 -8.79
N GLU A 153 -1.46 2.07 -9.32
CA GLU A 153 -0.79 1.03 -8.54
C GLU A 153 0.45 1.57 -7.81
N PRO A 154 0.61 1.33 -6.51
CA PRO A 154 1.84 1.63 -5.81
C PRO A 154 2.94 0.65 -6.22
N LEU A 155 4.05 1.16 -6.76
CA LEU A 155 5.24 0.39 -7.13
C LEU A 155 6.17 0.18 -5.94
N HIS A 156 6.34 1.25 -5.15
CA HIS A 156 7.10 1.24 -3.90
C HIS A 156 6.40 2.09 -2.85
N VAL A 157 6.38 1.60 -1.63
CA VAL A 157 5.85 2.33 -0.46
C VAL A 157 6.89 2.26 0.65
N VAL A 158 7.24 3.42 1.19
CA VAL A 158 8.23 3.52 2.28
C VAL A 158 7.63 4.29 3.42
N ASN A 159 7.67 3.68 4.61
CA ASN A 159 7.28 4.33 5.84
C ASN A 159 8.50 4.96 6.50
N ARG A 160 8.49 6.28 6.71
CA ARG A 160 9.61 7.05 7.27
C ARG A 160 9.16 7.85 8.49
N PRO A 161 10.08 8.24 9.39
CA PRO A 161 9.76 9.16 10.49
C PRO A 161 9.10 10.45 10.00
N GLY A 162 8.17 11.00 10.79
CA GLY A 162 7.36 12.17 10.43
C GLY A 162 8.15 13.43 10.10
N ASN A 163 9.36 13.60 10.67
CA ASN A 163 10.25 14.73 10.45
C ASN A 163 11.08 14.65 9.14
N ARG A 164 11.01 13.53 8.39
CA ARG A 164 11.81 13.36 7.19
C ARG A 164 11.29 14.19 6.02
N PRO A 165 12.20 14.91 5.29
CA PRO A 165 11.81 15.66 4.09
C PRO A 165 11.27 14.74 2.99
N SER A 166 10.29 15.22 2.21
CA SER A 166 9.66 14.43 1.15
C SER A 166 10.65 13.92 0.09
N HIS A 167 11.69 14.71 -0.22
CA HIS A 167 12.67 14.39 -1.26
C HIS A 167 13.78 13.43 -0.80
N GLU A 168 13.91 13.17 0.50
CA GLU A 168 14.94 12.26 1.02
C GLU A 168 14.71 10.86 0.50
N GLU A 169 15.75 10.22 -0.04
CA GLU A 169 15.73 8.89 -0.67
C GLU A 169 14.79 8.73 -1.87
N ALA A 170 14.00 9.74 -2.24
CA ALA A 170 13.05 9.65 -3.35
C ALA A 170 13.71 9.27 -4.67
N ALA A 171 14.94 9.72 -4.92
CA ALA A 171 15.68 9.41 -6.15
C ALA A 171 15.94 7.90 -6.29
N ALA A 172 16.30 7.20 -5.21
CA ALA A 172 16.55 5.76 -5.24
C ALA A 172 15.27 4.96 -5.56
N PHE A 173 14.14 5.35 -4.96
CA PHE A 173 12.84 4.71 -5.24
C PHE A 173 12.32 5.01 -6.65
N LEU A 174 12.54 6.23 -7.15
CA LEU A 174 12.24 6.57 -8.54
C LEU A 174 13.09 5.75 -9.51
N ASP A 175 14.38 5.58 -9.24
CA ASP A 175 15.27 4.75 -10.05
C ASP A 175 14.79 3.29 -10.10
N ARG A 176 14.40 2.72 -8.96
CA ARG A 176 13.81 1.37 -8.88
C ARG A 176 12.52 1.27 -9.69
N ALA A 177 11.63 2.25 -9.57
CA ALA A 177 10.37 2.27 -10.31
C ALA A 177 10.59 2.42 -11.83
N VAL A 178 11.55 3.22 -12.25
CA VAL A 178 11.96 3.34 -13.66
C VAL A 178 12.51 2.01 -14.18
N ALA A 179 13.38 1.35 -13.41
CA ALA A 179 13.93 0.04 -13.75
C ALA A 179 12.83 -1.02 -13.88
N LEU A 180 11.85 -1.02 -12.96
CA LEU A 180 10.69 -1.91 -13.00
C LEU A 180 9.85 -1.70 -14.28
N CYS A 181 9.51 -0.45 -14.61
CA CYS A 181 8.73 -0.15 -15.81
C CYS A 181 9.47 -0.55 -17.09
N ARG A 182 10.79 -0.33 -17.15
CA ARG A 182 11.62 -0.79 -18.28
C ARG A 182 11.69 -2.31 -18.38
N ARG A 183 11.87 -2.99 -17.27
CA ARG A 183 11.82 -4.46 -17.19
C ARG A 183 10.49 -5.02 -17.70
N ALA A 184 9.40 -4.32 -17.43
CA ALA A 184 8.07 -4.69 -17.90
C ALA A 184 7.83 -4.40 -19.41
N GLY A 185 8.70 -3.61 -20.07
CA GLY A 185 8.60 -3.32 -21.49
C GLY A 185 8.04 -1.94 -21.85
N PHE A 186 7.86 -1.03 -20.89
CA PHE A 186 7.44 0.34 -21.17
C PHE A 186 8.49 1.08 -22.03
N GLN A 187 8.02 1.66 -23.16
CA GLN A 187 8.87 2.33 -24.13
C GLN A 187 9.36 3.69 -23.62
N GLN A 188 8.49 4.42 -22.96
CA GLN A 188 8.80 5.73 -22.38
C GLN A 188 8.42 5.74 -20.89
N VAL A 189 9.22 6.45 -20.09
CA VAL A 189 8.92 6.68 -18.67
C VAL A 189 8.92 8.18 -18.40
N ARG A 190 7.84 8.68 -17.83
CA ARG A 190 7.66 10.06 -17.37
C ARG A 190 7.62 10.08 -15.86
N LEU A 191 8.34 11.01 -15.26
CA LEU A 191 8.33 11.23 -13.82
C LEU A 191 7.52 12.48 -13.51
N ARG A 192 6.66 12.39 -12.50
CA ARG A 192 5.82 13.47 -12.03
C ARG A 192 5.91 13.53 -10.49
N GLY A 193 6.14 14.71 -9.95
CA GLY A 193 6.20 14.96 -8.52
C GLY A 193 5.91 16.43 -8.26
N ASP A 194 5.69 16.79 -7.00
CA ASP A 194 5.55 18.18 -6.63
C ASP A 194 6.90 18.93 -6.69
N THR A 195 6.89 20.24 -6.41
CA THR A 195 8.08 21.09 -6.49
C THR A 195 9.20 20.69 -5.54
N ASP A 196 8.88 20.02 -4.41
CA ASP A 196 9.87 19.53 -3.45
C ASP A 196 10.77 18.45 -4.05
N PHE A 197 10.22 17.64 -4.95
CA PHE A 197 10.96 16.58 -5.67
C PHE A 197 11.74 17.14 -6.87
N SER A 198 11.27 18.22 -7.52
CA SER A 198 11.81 18.71 -8.79
C SER A 198 13.23 19.29 -8.68
N ARG A 199 13.57 19.94 -7.58
CA ARG A 199 14.84 20.67 -7.43
C ARG A 199 16.03 19.81 -6.99
N ARG A 200 15.81 18.71 -6.27
CA ARG A 200 16.88 17.89 -5.69
C ARG A 200 16.98 16.46 -6.25
N ALA A 201 15.89 15.88 -6.73
CA ALA A 201 15.92 14.58 -7.42
C ALA A 201 16.53 14.66 -8.83
N SER A 202 16.83 15.87 -9.32
CA SER A 202 17.27 16.10 -10.70
C SER A 202 18.76 15.90 -10.97
N ARG A 203 19.63 15.72 -9.96
CA ARG A 203 21.07 15.55 -10.18
C ARG A 203 21.47 14.15 -10.72
N PRO A 204 20.94 13.03 -10.23
CA PRO A 204 21.27 11.71 -10.80
C PRO A 204 20.59 11.45 -12.16
N VAL A 205 19.38 11.97 -12.37
CA VAL A 205 18.59 11.75 -13.59
C VAL A 205 19.09 12.58 -14.78
N ALA A 206 19.79 13.70 -14.54
CA ALA A 206 20.31 14.57 -15.59
C ALA A 206 21.45 13.92 -16.41
N GLU A 207 22.25 13.03 -15.82
CA GLU A 207 23.29 12.27 -16.53
C GLU A 207 22.72 11.18 -17.43
N ARG A 208 21.49 10.72 -17.18
CA ARG A 208 20.81 9.64 -17.93
C ARG A 208 20.01 10.12 -19.15
N ARG A 209 20.14 11.40 -19.55
CA ARG A 209 19.47 11.97 -20.74
C ARG A 209 19.68 11.17 -22.03
N ARG A 210 20.65 10.28 -22.09
CA ARG A 210 20.95 9.47 -23.28
C ARG A 210 20.05 8.24 -23.46
N GLU A 211 19.18 7.93 -22.50
CA GLU A 211 18.42 6.68 -22.51
C GLU A 211 16.87 6.86 -22.48
N GLY A 212 16.36 7.98 -22.99
CA GLY A 212 14.90 8.12 -23.25
C GLY A 212 14.03 8.47 -22.04
N CYS A 213 14.58 9.00 -20.94
CA CYS A 213 13.81 9.58 -19.86
C CYS A 213 13.46 11.04 -20.17
N VAL A 214 12.19 11.36 -20.39
CA VAL A 214 11.72 12.73 -20.65
C VAL A 214 11.29 13.36 -19.35
N ARG A 215 11.97 14.45 -18.95
CA ARG A 215 11.60 15.31 -17.81
C ARG A 215 10.70 16.44 -18.33
N TYR A 216 9.58 16.68 -17.65
CA TYR A 216 8.83 17.93 -17.84
C TYR A 216 9.50 19.05 -17.01
N PRO A 217 9.83 20.22 -17.62
CA PRO A 217 10.22 21.41 -16.84
C PRO A 217 9.03 21.93 -16.04
N GLY A 218 9.26 22.39 -14.82
CA GLY A 218 8.25 22.86 -13.87
C GLY A 218 7.56 24.18 -14.22
N ASP A 219 7.68 24.71 -15.45
CA ASP A 219 7.11 25.98 -15.91
C ASP A 219 5.99 25.81 -16.95
N ALA A 220 5.52 24.60 -17.20
CA ALA A 220 4.27 24.42 -17.93
C ALA A 220 3.10 24.69 -16.97
N GLU A 221 2.21 25.59 -17.36
CA GLU A 221 0.95 25.87 -16.66
C GLU A 221 0.30 24.60 -16.15
N PRO A 222 -0.30 24.63 -14.94
CA PRO A 222 -0.92 23.43 -14.39
C PRO A 222 -2.02 22.98 -15.33
N VAL A 223 -1.73 21.98 -16.13
CA VAL A 223 -2.77 21.20 -16.79
C VAL A 223 -3.60 20.68 -15.62
N ARG A 224 -4.77 21.27 -15.43
CA ARG A 224 -5.79 20.80 -14.51
C ARG A 224 -6.10 19.36 -14.89
N SER A 225 -5.28 18.44 -14.40
CA SER A 225 -5.56 17.02 -14.53
C SER A 225 -6.81 16.75 -13.70
N ARG A 226 -7.90 16.38 -14.37
CA ARG A 226 -9.13 15.86 -13.76
C ARG A 226 -8.90 14.48 -13.11
N GLY A 227 -7.71 14.17 -12.65
CA GLY A 227 -7.35 12.95 -11.97
C GLY A 227 -6.81 13.27 -10.59
N GLU A 228 -7.53 12.85 -9.59
CA GLU A 228 -7.12 12.94 -8.20
C GLU A 228 -5.92 12.04 -7.92
N SER A 229 -4.92 12.52 -7.14
CA SER A 229 -3.74 11.71 -6.79
C SER A 229 -4.15 10.45 -6.00
N ALA A 230 -3.39 9.37 -6.13
CA ALA A 230 -3.64 8.12 -5.39
C ALA A 230 -3.68 8.35 -3.87
N ALA A 231 -2.86 9.27 -3.35
CA ALA A 231 -2.88 9.68 -1.96
C ALA A 231 -4.22 10.31 -1.55
N LYS A 232 -4.78 11.21 -2.36
CA LYS A 232 -6.10 11.81 -2.10
C LYS A 232 -7.25 10.80 -2.21
N ARG A 233 -7.12 9.80 -3.09
CA ARG A 233 -8.10 8.69 -3.14
C ARG A 233 -8.03 7.84 -1.89
N LEU A 234 -6.82 7.59 -1.38
CA LEU A 234 -6.62 6.86 -0.13
C LEU A 234 -7.14 7.66 1.06
N GLU A 235 -6.88 8.95 1.14
CA GLU A 235 -7.43 9.85 2.18
C GLU A 235 -8.97 9.83 2.16
N ARG A 236 -9.59 10.01 1.01
CA ARG A 236 -11.06 9.93 0.90
C ARG A 236 -11.62 8.56 1.23
N ALA A 237 -10.91 7.49 0.88
CA ALA A 237 -11.32 6.14 1.27
C ALA A 237 -11.25 5.96 2.79
N ILE A 238 -10.26 6.54 3.45
CA ILE A 238 -10.12 6.55 4.90
C ILE A 238 -11.22 7.40 5.54
N GLU A 239 -11.44 8.64 5.05
CA GLU A 239 -12.51 9.53 5.53
C GLU A 239 -13.89 8.91 5.32
N ALA A 240 -14.17 8.37 4.14
CA ALA A 240 -15.45 7.69 3.87
C ALA A 240 -15.67 6.46 4.76
N SER A 241 -14.59 5.77 5.15
CA SER A 241 -14.68 4.66 6.11
C SER A 241 -14.94 5.14 7.54
N GLN A 242 -14.45 6.32 7.91
CA GLN A 242 -14.71 6.93 9.22
C GLN A 242 -16.15 7.42 9.35
N VAL A 243 -16.67 8.12 8.34
CA VAL A 243 -18.06 8.60 8.30
C VAL A 243 -19.04 7.43 8.40
N ARG A 244 -18.83 6.35 7.64
CA ARG A 244 -19.67 5.14 7.72
C ARG A 244 -19.62 4.45 9.08
N ARG A 245 -18.59 4.67 9.86
CA ARG A 245 -18.48 4.15 11.24
C ARG A 245 -19.27 4.98 12.23
N GLU A 246 -19.20 6.29 12.12
CA GLU A 246 -19.97 7.20 12.96
C GLU A 246 -21.46 6.97 12.76
N ASP A 247 -21.90 6.80 11.50
CA ASP A 247 -23.28 6.47 11.16
C ASP A 247 -23.74 5.13 11.76
N ARG A 248 -22.89 4.08 11.69
CA ARG A 248 -23.20 2.77 12.29
C ARG A 248 -23.22 2.79 13.81
N THR A 249 -22.34 3.58 14.43
CA THR A 249 -22.30 3.69 15.90
C THR A 249 -23.50 4.46 16.40
N SER A 250 -23.94 5.47 15.69
CA SER A 250 -25.14 6.26 15.97
C SER A 250 -26.40 5.40 15.79
N ALA A 251 -26.53 4.66 14.71
CA ALA A 251 -27.64 3.76 14.47
C ALA A 251 -27.76 2.64 15.53
N ALA A 252 -26.64 2.05 15.95
CA ALA A 252 -26.61 1.05 17.01
C ALA A 252 -26.97 1.63 18.39
N ALA A 253 -26.61 2.90 18.64
CA ALA A 253 -26.98 3.59 19.88
C ALA A 253 -28.50 3.89 19.92
N ASP A 254 -29.08 4.28 18.79
CA ASP A 254 -30.51 4.54 18.64
C ASP A 254 -31.34 3.26 18.79
N GLU A 255 -30.91 2.14 18.22
CA GLU A 255 -31.55 0.82 18.39
C GLU A 255 -31.49 0.36 19.85
N CYS A 256 -30.37 0.58 20.55
CA CYS A 256 -30.23 0.21 21.96
C CYS A 256 -31.14 1.06 22.86
N GLN A 257 -31.35 2.35 22.54
CA GLN A 257 -32.30 3.23 23.25
C GLN A 257 -33.77 2.87 22.97
N ALA A 258 -34.06 2.45 21.73
CA ALA A 258 -35.42 2.01 21.36
C ALA A 258 -35.82 0.70 22.08
N ALA A 259 -34.88 -0.26 22.18
CA ALA A 259 -35.07 -1.52 22.88
C ALA A 259 -35.25 -1.36 24.40
N GLY A 260 -34.63 -0.33 24.99
CA GLY A 260 -34.75 -0.04 26.44
C GLY A 260 -36.08 0.60 26.84
N ARG A 261 -36.88 1.14 25.90
CA ARG A 261 -38.19 1.79 26.19
C ARG A 261 -39.41 0.87 26.03
N GLY A 262 -39.23 -0.34 25.52
CA GLY A 262 -40.31 -1.31 25.31
C GLY A 262 -40.55 -2.32 26.43
N GLY A 263 -39.90 -2.14 27.59
CA GLY A 263 -39.96 -3.09 28.71
C GLY A 263 -40.68 -2.59 29.99
N ALA A 264 -41.46 -1.55 29.90
CA ALA A 264 -42.25 -1.06 31.05
C ALA A 264 -43.71 -0.83 30.64
N GLU A 265 -44.46 -1.92 30.48
CA GLU A 265 -45.93 -1.98 30.61
C GLU A 265 -46.30 -3.36 31.16
#